data_d4fb5d3aaeb27a7a8f529bce5eece8d0
#
_entry.id   d4fb5d3aaeb27a7a8f529bce5eece8d0
#
_cell.length_a   1.000
_cell.length_b   1.000
_cell.length_c   1.000
_cell.angle_alpha   90.00
_cell.angle_beta   90.00
_cell.angle_gamma   90.00
#
_symmetry.space_group_name_H-M   'P 1'
#
loop_
_entity.id
_entity.type
_entity.pdbx_description
1 polymer ?
#
loop_
_entity_poly.entity_id
_entity_poly.type
_entity_poly.pdbx_seq_one_letter_code
_entity_poly.pdbx_strand_id
1 'polypeptide(L)'
;QPDGAPDVRFIIGHCVFGSPDAALLVSLLPRLVHVRGVPRLATLVELLRDESRQQRPARDVVMARLLEVLLIEALRSTVGTAASPGLLRGLSDPRLAGALRQLHGAPTRPWTVAELAREAALSRSTFFERFNRAVGMAPMEYLLAWRMALAKDLLRRGADSVAQVAERVGYSSASTFSVAFARHIGVAPGRYMRDGYSEAGAAN
;
A
#
# COMPACT_ATOMS: atom_id res chain seq x y z
N GLN A 1 -1.84 -6.32 -48.11
CA GLN A 1 -2.45 -5.77 -46.87
C GLN A 1 -2.76 -6.93 -45.96
N PRO A 2 -2.26 -6.95 -44.70
CA PRO A 2 -2.71 -7.94 -43.72
C PRO A 2 -4.01 -7.42 -43.07
N ASP A 3 -5.13 -7.90 -43.61
CA ASP A 3 -6.48 -7.73 -43.07
C ASP A 3 -6.69 -8.75 -41.94
N GLY A 4 -5.92 -8.68 -40.87
CA GLY A 4 -6.10 -9.45 -39.68
C GLY A 4 -6.52 -8.52 -38.51
N ALA A 5 -7.66 -8.80 -37.86
CA ALA A 5 -7.96 -8.17 -36.58
C ALA A 5 -6.76 -8.39 -35.62
N PRO A 6 -6.35 -7.40 -34.85
CA PRO A 6 -5.17 -7.55 -33.98
C PRO A 6 -5.37 -8.73 -33.02
N ASP A 7 -4.41 -9.65 -32.99
CA ASP A 7 -4.46 -10.88 -32.15
C ASP A 7 -4.48 -10.59 -30.66
N VAL A 8 -4.07 -9.41 -30.24
CA VAL A 8 -4.04 -8.99 -28.84
C VAL A 8 -4.42 -7.51 -28.71
N ARG A 9 -5.30 -7.21 -27.76
CA ARG A 9 -5.68 -5.84 -27.41
C ARG A 9 -5.24 -5.53 -25.98
N PHE A 10 -4.57 -4.40 -25.79
CA PHE A 10 -4.14 -3.92 -24.49
C PHE A 10 -4.89 -2.65 -24.11
N ILE A 11 -5.25 -2.54 -22.85
CA ILE A 11 -5.64 -1.30 -22.20
C ILE A 11 -4.59 -1.04 -21.13
N ILE A 12 -3.91 0.11 -21.21
CA ILE A 12 -2.90 0.52 -20.23
C ILE A 12 -3.47 1.70 -19.48
N GLY A 13 -3.52 1.60 -18.16
CA GLY A 13 -3.90 2.67 -17.27
C GLY A 13 -2.89 2.78 -16.14
N HIS A 14 -2.69 3.98 -15.62
CA HIS A 14 -1.93 4.20 -14.40
C HIS A 14 -2.80 4.93 -13.38
N CYS A 15 -2.64 4.56 -12.10
CA CYS A 15 -3.33 5.21 -11.00
C CYS A 15 -2.33 5.98 -10.15
N VAL A 16 -2.62 7.25 -9.91
CA VAL A 16 -1.91 8.06 -8.92
C VAL A 16 -2.78 8.13 -7.67
N PHE A 17 -2.28 7.59 -6.58
CA PHE A 17 -3.01 7.61 -5.32
C PHE A 17 -2.73 8.94 -4.61
N GLY A 18 -3.72 9.81 -4.55
CA GLY A 18 -3.63 11.12 -3.90
C GLY A 18 -3.66 11.07 -2.37
N SER A 19 -3.97 9.91 -1.78
CA SER A 19 -3.92 9.73 -0.33
C SER A 19 -2.57 9.15 0.11
N PRO A 20 -1.96 9.72 1.15
CA PRO A 20 -0.72 9.20 1.73
C PRO A 20 -0.84 7.76 2.22
N ASP A 21 -1.99 7.40 2.77
CA ASP A 21 -2.29 6.05 3.22
C ASP A 21 -2.33 5.06 2.04
N ALA A 22 -2.71 5.53 0.86
CA ALA A 22 -2.75 4.70 -0.34
C ALA A 22 -1.34 4.39 -0.90
N ALA A 23 -0.42 5.36 -0.90
CA ALA A 23 0.97 5.11 -1.30
C ALA A 23 1.64 4.07 -0.39
N LEU A 24 1.28 4.09 0.88
CA LEU A 24 1.71 3.12 1.87
C LEU A 24 1.13 1.74 1.59
N LEU A 25 -0.18 1.66 1.39
CA LEU A 25 -0.84 0.40 1.04
C LEU A 25 -0.24 -0.20 -0.23
N VAL A 26 -0.01 0.60 -1.26
CA VAL A 26 0.62 0.17 -2.51
C VAL A 26 2.03 -0.37 -2.29
N SER A 27 2.83 0.23 -1.39
CA SER A 27 4.18 -0.27 -1.09
C SER A 27 4.19 -1.65 -0.44
N LEU A 28 3.08 -2.06 0.17
CA LEU A 28 2.86 -3.34 0.82
C LEU A 28 2.09 -4.34 -0.07
N LEU A 29 1.70 -3.93 -1.29
CA LEU A 29 1.05 -4.79 -2.27
C LEU A 29 2.09 -5.61 -3.07
N PRO A 30 1.68 -6.74 -3.66
CA PRO A 30 2.52 -7.46 -4.60
C PRO A 30 2.96 -6.56 -5.76
N ARG A 31 4.23 -6.66 -6.17
CA ARG A 31 4.76 -5.91 -7.33
C ARG A 31 4.05 -6.22 -8.64
N LEU A 32 3.44 -7.39 -8.74
CA LEU A 32 2.68 -7.85 -9.89
C LEU A 32 1.46 -8.62 -9.40
N VAL A 33 0.30 -8.24 -9.88
CA VAL A 33 -0.97 -8.97 -9.71
C VAL A 33 -1.39 -9.46 -11.08
N HIS A 34 -1.42 -10.78 -11.25
CA HIS A 34 -1.85 -11.41 -12.49
C HIS A 34 -3.14 -12.19 -12.22
N VAL A 35 -4.22 -11.79 -12.89
CA VAL A 35 -5.55 -12.37 -12.71
C VAL A 35 -6.08 -12.86 -14.05
N ARG A 36 -6.64 -14.05 -14.07
CA ARG A 36 -7.29 -14.65 -15.25
C ARG A 36 -8.66 -15.21 -14.89
N GLY A 37 -9.58 -15.14 -15.84
CA GLY A 37 -10.84 -15.86 -15.75
C GLY A 37 -11.82 -15.34 -14.69
N VAL A 38 -11.68 -14.08 -14.23
CA VAL A 38 -12.61 -13.45 -13.29
C VAL A 38 -13.64 -12.63 -14.06
N PRO A 39 -14.91 -13.09 -14.18
CA PRO A 39 -15.93 -12.41 -14.99
C PRO A 39 -16.16 -10.95 -14.60
N ARG A 40 -16.14 -10.67 -13.30
CA ARG A 40 -16.31 -9.30 -12.76
C ARG A 40 -15.23 -8.33 -13.23
N LEU A 41 -13.97 -8.79 -13.33
CA LEU A 41 -12.88 -7.98 -13.87
C LEU A 41 -13.05 -7.75 -15.37
N ALA A 42 -13.49 -8.75 -16.12
CA ALA A 42 -13.79 -8.60 -17.54
C ALA A 42 -14.88 -7.54 -17.77
N THR A 43 -15.96 -7.56 -16.98
CA THR A 43 -17.02 -6.53 -17.07
C THR A 43 -16.48 -5.12 -16.80
N LEU A 44 -15.63 -4.96 -15.77
CA LEU A 44 -15.03 -3.65 -15.45
C LEU A 44 -14.11 -3.15 -16.58
N VAL A 45 -13.34 -4.05 -17.20
CA VAL A 45 -12.49 -3.72 -18.34
C VAL A 45 -13.34 -3.28 -19.54
N GLU A 46 -14.48 -3.94 -19.82
CA GLU A 46 -15.39 -3.53 -20.89
C GLU A 46 -15.99 -2.15 -20.60
N LEU A 47 -16.43 -1.87 -19.37
CA LEU A 47 -16.93 -0.54 -18.97
C LEU A 47 -15.86 0.55 -19.16
N LEU A 48 -14.62 0.28 -18.74
CA LEU A 48 -13.50 1.19 -18.95
C LEU A 48 -13.24 1.44 -20.43
N ARG A 49 -13.30 0.40 -21.25
CA ARG A 49 -13.13 0.49 -22.69
C ARG A 49 -14.21 1.36 -23.33
N ASP A 50 -15.45 1.14 -22.96
CA ASP A 50 -16.56 1.89 -23.53
C ASP A 50 -16.52 3.37 -23.10
N GLU A 51 -16.22 3.65 -21.83
CA GLU A 51 -16.04 5.01 -21.35
C GLU A 51 -14.85 5.73 -21.99
N SER A 52 -13.74 5.00 -22.24
CA SER A 52 -12.56 5.57 -22.90
C SER A 52 -12.81 6.02 -24.34
N ARG A 53 -13.76 5.37 -25.05
CA ARG A 53 -14.11 5.66 -26.44
C ARG A 53 -15.13 6.77 -26.59
N GLN A 54 -15.91 7.05 -25.56
CA GLN A 54 -17.01 8.00 -25.59
C GLN A 54 -16.60 9.27 -24.85
N GLN A 55 -16.79 10.42 -25.51
CA GLN A 55 -16.54 11.73 -24.92
C GLN A 55 -17.80 12.21 -24.14
N ARG A 56 -18.14 11.48 -23.08
CA ARG A 56 -19.29 11.84 -22.21
C ARG A 56 -18.89 12.88 -21.17
N PRO A 57 -19.86 13.71 -20.70
CA PRO A 57 -19.62 14.57 -19.55
C PRO A 57 -19.15 13.75 -18.33
N ALA A 58 -18.20 14.29 -17.56
CA ALA A 58 -17.61 13.63 -16.37
C ALA A 58 -16.85 12.31 -16.64
N ARG A 59 -16.45 12.03 -17.89
CA ARG A 59 -15.70 10.82 -18.28
C ARG A 59 -14.51 10.54 -17.36
N ASP A 60 -13.70 11.54 -17.07
CA ASP A 60 -12.48 11.35 -16.26
C ASP A 60 -12.81 10.93 -14.82
N VAL A 61 -13.91 11.41 -14.27
CA VAL A 61 -14.40 11.00 -12.94
C VAL A 61 -14.87 9.54 -12.97
N VAL A 62 -15.64 9.16 -13.99
CA VAL A 62 -16.13 7.78 -14.16
C VAL A 62 -14.96 6.83 -14.37
N MET A 63 -14.01 7.17 -15.23
CA MET A 63 -12.80 6.40 -15.49
C MET A 63 -11.99 6.17 -14.20
N ALA A 64 -11.78 7.23 -13.40
CA ALA A 64 -11.06 7.12 -12.12
C ALA A 64 -11.76 6.14 -11.17
N ARG A 65 -13.09 6.22 -11.04
CA ARG A 65 -13.84 5.31 -10.16
C ARG A 65 -13.84 3.87 -10.65
N LEU A 66 -13.96 3.65 -11.95
CA LEU A 66 -13.87 2.31 -12.53
C LEU A 66 -12.48 1.69 -12.31
N LEU A 67 -11.40 2.48 -12.45
CA LEU A 67 -10.03 2.03 -12.17
C LEU A 67 -9.83 1.69 -10.69
N GLU A 68 -10.37 2.49 -9.77
CA GLU A 68 -10.34 2.20 -8.33
C GLU A 68 -11.02 0.86 -8.03
N VAL A 69 -12.22 0.65 -8.57
CA VAL A 69 -12.97 -0.60 -8.38
C VAL A 69 -12.24 -1.78 -9.02
N LEU A 70 -11.69 -1.62 -10.23
CA LEU A 70 -10.90 -2.64 -10.91
C LEU A 70 -9.70 -3.08 -10.06
N LEU A 71 -8.96 -2.12 -9.51
CA LEU A 71 -7.83 -2.41 -8.62
C LEU A 71 -8.26 -3.18 -7.38
N ILE A 72 -9.33 -2.75 -6.71
CA ILE A 72 -9.85 -3.43 -5.53
C ILE A 72 -10.26 -4.87 -5.86
N GLU A 73 -10.97 -5.09 -6.96
CA GLU A 73 -11.39 -6.44 -7.37
C GLU A 73 -10.22 -7.32 -7.80
N ALA A 74 -9.22 -6.76 -8.49
CA ALA A 74 -7.99 -7.47 -8.83
C ALA A 74 -7.26 -7.92 -7.55
N LEU A 75 -7.14 -7.04 -6.56
CA LEU A 75 -6.53 -7.37 -5.28
C LEU A 75 -7.33 -8.42 -4.50
N ARG A 76 -8.66 -8.31 -4.47
CA ARG A 76 -9.55 -9.31 -3.85
C ARG A 76 -9.40 -10.69 -4.48
N SER A 77 -9.23 -10.75 -5.78
CA SER A 77 -9.08 -12.04 -6.51
C SER A 77 -7.78 -12.76 -6.17
N THR A 78 -6.78 -12.06 -5.64
CA THR A 78 -5.51 -12.67 -5.20
C THR A 78 -5.57 -13.27 -3.79
N VAL A 79 -6.57 -12.91 -3.00
CA VAL A 79 -6.69 -13.35 -1.60
C VAL A 79 -6.96 -14.85 -1.46
N GLY A 80 -7.60 -15.47 -2.45
CA GLY A 80 -7.94 -16.90 -2.46
C GLY A 80 -6.93 -17.81 -3.17
N THR A 81 -6.01 -17.25 -3.93
CA THR A 81 -4.99 -18.03 -4.62
C THR A 81 -3.79 -18.26 -3.69
N ALA A 82 -3.13 -19.41 -3.80
CA ALA A 82 -1.89 -19.74 -3.05
C ALA A 82 -0.71 -18.78 -3.36
N ALA A 83 -1.01 -17.68 -4.00
CA ALA A 83 -0.10 -16.62 -4.38
C ALA A 83 0.42 -15.84 -3.16
N SER A 84 1.59 -15.31 -3.31
CA SER A 84 2.47 -14.56 -2.42
C SER A 84 1.89 -14.02 -1.11
N PRO A 85 2.62 -14.12 0.00
CA PRO A 85 2.32 -13.42 1.24
C PRO A 85 2.14 -11.92 1.00
N GLY A 86 1.33 -11.26 1.80
CA GLY A 86 1.13 -9.81 1.70
C GLY A 86 0.04 -9.29 2.63
N LEU A 87 -0.07 -7.96 2.72
CA LEU A 87 -1.01 -7.28 3.59
C LEU A 87 -2.46 -7.76 3.42
N LEU A 88 -2.92 -7.93 2.19
CA LEU A 88 -4.29 -8.36 1.91
C LEU A 88 -4.59 -9.74 2.48
N ARG A 89 -3.64 -10.66 2.40
CA ARG A 89 -3.77 -11.99 3.00
C ARG A 89 -3.82 -11.90 4.52
N GLY A 90 -2.99 -11.02 5.11
CA GLY A 90 -3.03 -10.76 6.56
C GLY A 90 -4.38 -10.18 7.00
N LEU A 91 -4.94 -9.22 6.26
CA LEU A 91 -6.24 -8.61 6.55
C LEU A 91 -7.42 -9.54 6.32
N SER A 92 -7.28 -10.53 5.44
CA SER A 92 -8.30 -11.56 5.19
C SER A 92 -8.28 -12.68 6.22
N ASP A 93 -7.21 -12.78 7.01
CA ASP A 93 -7.14 -13.72 8.12
C ASP A 93 -7.91 -13.17 9.32
N PRO A 94 -9.02 -13.81 9.77
CA PRO A 94 -9.87 -13.27 10.84
C PRO A 94 -9.12 -13.05 12.16
N ARG A 95 -8.06 -13.83 12.43
CA ARG A 95 -7.24 -13.72 13.63
C ARG A 95 -6.25 -12.56 13.55
N LEU A 96 -5.64 -12.33 12.37
CA LEU A 96 -4.63 -11.29 12.17
C LEU A 96 -5.24 -9.92 11.91
N ALA A 97 -6.42 -9.86 11.31
CA ALA A 97 -7.07 -8.60 10.92
C ALA A 97 -7.24 -7.62 12.09
N GLY A 98 -7.56 -8.11 13.29
CA GLY A 98 -7.65 -7.30 14.50
C GLY A 98 -6.31 -6.67 14.86
N ALA A 99 -5.26 -7.48 14.96
CA ALA A 99 -3.91 -7.02 15.29
C ALA A 99 -3.36 -6.04 14.25
N LEU A 100 -3.59 -6.28 12.95
CA LEU A 100 -3.19 -5.36 11.88
C LEU A 100 -3.91 -4.01 11.97
N ARG A 101 -5.23 -4.00 12.24
CA ARG A 101 -5.97 -2.74 12.45
C ARG A 101 -5.44 -1.95 13.65
N GLN A 102 -5.09 -2.63 14.74
CA GLN A 102 -4.50 -1.98 15.91
C GLN A 102 -3.12 -1.38 15.61
N LEU A 103 -2.28 -2.12 14.88
CA LEU A 103 -0.99 -1.61 14.40
C LEU A 103 -1.13 -0.35 13.54
N HIS A 104 -2.09 -0.35 12.62
CA HIS A 104 -2.34 0.79 11.73
C HIS A 104 -2.93 1.99 12.49
N GLY A 105 -3.86 1.75 13.42
CA GLY A 105 -4.53 2.81 14.16
C GLY A 105 -3.66 3.46 15.25
N ALA A 106 -2.66 2.75 15.76
CA ALA A 106 -1.76 3.25 16.81
C ALA A 106 -0.28 2.94 16.51
N PRO A 107 0.28 3.49 15.42
CA PRO A 107 1.66 3.18 15.01
C PRO A 107 2.71 3.70 15.99
N THR A 108 2.41 4.73 16.77
CA THR A 108 3.32 5.31 17.76
C THR A 108 3.48 4.44 19.00
N ARG A 109 2.48 3.58 19.28
CA ARG A 109 2.51 2.71 20.44
C ARG A 109 3.69 1.74 20.38
N PRO A 110 4.42 1.49 21.50
CA PRO A 110 5.53 0.54 21.55
C PRO A 110 5.02 -0.91 21.58
N TRP A 111 4.42 -1.34 20.49
CA TRP A 111 3.88 -2.68 20.33
C TRP A 111 4.92 -3.77 20.56
N THR A 112 4.53 -4.83 21.21
CA THR A 112 5.30 -6.07 21.33
C THR A 112 4.59 -7.22 20.60
N VAL A 113 5.32 -8.24 20.20
CA VAL A 113 4.74 -9.45 19.58
C VAL A 113 3.74 -10.11 20.54
N ALA A 114 3.98 -10.05 21.87
CA ALA A 114 3.09 -10.61 22.87
C ALA A 114 1.76 -9.87 22.95
N GLU A 115 1.75 -8.55 22.85
CA GLU A 115 0.53 -7.74 22.83
C GLU A 115 -0.29 -8.01 21.55
N LEU A 116 0.36 -8.04 20.40
CA LEU A 116 -0.30 -8.35 19.12
C LEU A 116 -0.87 -9.77 19.10
N ALA A 117 -0.17 -10.73 19.72
CA ALA A 117 -0.67 -12.09 19.87
C ALA A 117 -1.93 -12.16 20.73
N ARG A 118 -2.00 -11.36 21.81
CA ARG A 118 -3.22 -11.23 22.64
C ARG A 118 -4.39 -10.65 21.85
N GLU A 119 -4.16 -9.61 21.05
CA GLU A 119 -5.18 -9.02 20.16
C GLU A 119 -5.72 -10.05 19.15
N ALA A 120 -4.87 -10.99 18.70
CA ALA A 120 -5.23 -12.06 17.81
C ALA A 120 -5.82 -13.29 18.52
N ALA A 121 -5.89 -13.31 19.84
CA ALA A 121 -6.25 -14.48 20.68
C ALA A 121 -5.38 -15.72 20.32
N LEU A 122 -4.07 -15.53 20.20
CA LEU A 122 -3.08 -16.55 19.85
C LEU A 122 -1.91 -16.55 20.85
N SER A 123 -1.21 -17.68 20.94
CA SER A 123 0.10 -17.70 21.59
C SER A 123 1.12 -16.87 20.79
N ARG A 124 2.17 -16.39 21.45
CA ARG A 124 3.23 -15.58 20.81
C ARG A 124 3.85 -16.29 19.60
N SER A 125 4.18 -17.57 19.72
CA SER A 125 4.78 -18.38 18.65
C SER A 125 3.81 -18.58 17.50
N THR A 126 2.56 -18.98 17.80
CA THR A 126 1.52 -19.19 16.78
C THR A 126 1.21 -17.90 16.01
N PHE A 127 1.13 -16.77 16.73
CA PHE A 127 0.93 -15.47 16.10
C PHE A 127 2.09 -15.12 15.17
N PHE A 128 3.33 -15.24 15.63
CA PHE A 128 4.52 -14.92 14.85
C PHE A 128 4.58 -15.74 13.55
N GLU A 129 4.41 -17.05 13.63
CA GLU A 129 4.43 -17.93 12.46
C GLU A 129 3.29 -17.64 11.49
N ARG A 130 2.07 -17.47 12.02
CA ARG A 130 0.89 -17.17 11.22
C ARG A 130 1.00 -15.82 10.52
N PHE A 131 1.48 -14.80 11.23
CA PHE A 131 1.70 -13.47 10.69
C PHE A 131 2.77 -13.51 9.57
N ASN A 132 3.92 -14.13 9.85
CA ASN A 132 5.00 -14.24 8.86
C ASN A 132 4.55 -15.00 7.60
N ARG A 133 3.79 -16.06 7.75
CA ARG A 133 3.22 -16.82 6.62
C ARG A 133 2.18 -16.02 5.83
N ALA A 134 1.36 -15.25 6.49
CA ALA A 134 0.29 -14.48 5.85
C ALA A 134 0.82 -13.19 5.21
N VAL A 135 1.64 -12.42 5.94
CA VAL A 135 2.12 -11.09 5.53
C VAL A 135 3.45 -11.16 4.78
N GLY A 136 4.27 -12.19 5.04
CA GLY A 136 5.56 -12.40 4.38
C GLY A 136 6.75 -11.75 5.08
N MET A 137 6.52 -11.16 6.26
CA MET A 137 7.56 -10.56 7.10
C MET A 137 7.21 -10.66 8.58
N ALA A 138 8.19 -10.47 9.45
CA ALA A 138 7.97 -10.49 10.89
C ALA A 138 7.08 -9.31 11.37
N PRO A 139 6.28 -9.47 12.46
CA PRO A 139 5.36 -8.43 12.93
C PRO A 139 6.03 -7.08 13.23
N MET A 140 7.21 -7.10 13.85
CA MET A 140 7.92 -5.85 14.19
C MET A 140 8.64 -5.23 13.00
N GLU A 141 9.04 -6.01 12.02
CA GLU A 141 9.53 -5.55 10.73
C GLU A 141 8.42 -4.86 9.94
N TYR A 142 7.22 -5.44 9.97
CA TYR A 142 6.02 -4.84 9.39
C TYR A 142 5.71 -3.48 10.03
N LEU A 143 5.71 -3.39 11.37
CA LEU A 143 5.50 -2.13 12.06
C LEU A 143 6.54 -1.08 11.68
N LEU A 144 7.81 -1.48 11.55
CA LEU A 144 8.88 -0.59 11.09
C LEU A 144 8.59 -0.07 9.68
N ALA A 145 8.27 -0.95 8.74
CA ALA A 145 7.92 -0.59 7.37
C ALA A 145 6.72 0.39 7.33
N TRP A 146 5.69 0.12 8.13
CA TRP A 146 4.52 0.99 8.29
C TRP A 146 4.91 2.38 8.79
N ARG A 147 5.70 2.47 9.87
CA ARG A 147 6.21 3.74 10.40
C ARG A 147 7.03 4.52 9.38
N MET A 148 7.90 3.84 8.62
CA MET A 148 8.74 4.48 7.60
C MET A 148 7.91 5.02 6.44
N ALA A 149 6.86 4.32 6.07
CA ALA A 149 5.99 4.77 5.01
C ALA A 149 5.12 5.97 5.45
N LEU A 150 4.59 6.00 6.68
CA LEU A 150 3.97 7.19 7.26
C LEU A 150 4.95 8.37 7.32
N ALA A 151 6.19 8.12 7.72
CA ALA A 151 7.23 9.16 7.76
C ALA A 151 7.50 9.75 6.37
N LYS A 152 7.58 8.91 5.33
CA LYS A 152 7.74 9.38 3.95
C LYS A 152 6.66 10.36 3.54
N ASP A 153 5.43 10.05 3.88
CA ASP A 153 4.31 10.92 3.57
C ASP A 153 4.35 12.24 4.32
N LEU A 154 4.55 12.20 5.64
CA LEU A 154 4.68 13.40 6.46
C LEU A 154 5.81 14.31 5.97
N LEU A 155 6.98 13.74 5.62
CA LEU A 155 8.11 14.47 5.08
C LEU A 155 7.80 15.11 3.71
N ARG A 156 7.05 14.44 2.85
CA ARG A 156 6.64 15.00 1.54
C ARG A 156 5.67 16.17 1.66
N ARG A 157 4.77 16.11 2.63
CA ARG A 157 3.83 17.21 2.90
C ARG A 157 4.51 18.46 3.41
N GLY A 158 5.70 18.32 4.01
CA GLY A 158 6.56 19.42 4.40
C GLY A 158 6.05 20.33 5.51
N ALA A 159 4.94 19.98 6.15
CA ALA A 159 4.35 20.76 7.23
C ALA A 159 5.08 20.58 8.56
N ASP A 160 5.78 19.44 8.73
CA ASP A 160 6.42 19.02 9.97
C ASP A 160 7.94 19.04 9.85
N SER A 161 8.63 19.41 10.93
CA SER A 161 10.09 19.21 11.05
C SER A 161 10.42 17.73 11.20
N VAL A 162 11.67 17.33 10.92
CA VAL A 162 12.15 15.95 11.10
C VAL A 162 11.91 15.45 12.53
N ALA A 163 12.01 16.32 13.53
CA ALA A 163 11.75 15.97 14.93
C ALA A 163 10.26 15.68 15.19
N GLN A 164 9.39 16.50 14.65
CA GLN A 164 7.93 16.27 14.74
C GLN A 164 7.51 15.01 14.01
N VAL A 165 8.07 14.74 12.82
CA VAL A 165 7.82 13.50 12.10
C VAL A 165 8.28 12.28 12.92
N ALA A 166 9.47 12.35 13.54
CA ALA A 166 9.98 11.29 14.39
C ALA A 166 8.99 10.93 15.52
N GLU A 167 8.48 11.93 16.23
CA GLU A 167 7.51 11.77 17.30
C GLU A 167 6.20 11.16 16.78
N ARG A 168 5.66 11.68 15.68
CA ARG A 168 4.40 11.20 15.05
C ARG A 168 4.46 9.76 14.54
N VAL A 169 5.64 9.24 14.29
CA VAL A 169 5.82 7.83 13.90
C VAL A 169 6.38 6.95 15.02
N GLY A 170 6.42 7.46 16.26
CA GLY A 170 6.70 6.69 17.47
C GLY A 170 8.19 6.52 17.79
N TYR A 171 9.02 7.50 17.43
CA TYR A 171 10.42 7.59 17.86
C TYR A 171 10.58 8.66 18.94
N SER A 172 11.32 8.33 19.98
CA SER A 172 11.61 9.23 21.10
C SER A 172 12.68 10.29 20.78
N SER A 173 13.43 10.12 19.68
CA SER A 173 14.42 11.10 19.25
C SER A 173 14.56 11.18 17.73
N ALA A 174 14.79 12.40 17.23
CA ALA A 174 15.03 12.66 15.82
C ALA A 174 16.29 11.96 15.28
N SER A 175 17.32 11.78 16.12
CA SER A 175 18.56 11.09 15.74
C SER A 175 18.32 9.61 15.48
N THR A 176 17.67 8.91 16.41
CA THR A 176 17.32 7.49 16.26
C THR A 176 16.42 7.28 15.04
N PHE A 177 15.43 8.14 14.85
CA PHE A 177 14.58 8.13 13.67
C PHE A 177 15.39 8.31 12.38
N SER A 178 16.29 9.32 12.33
CA SER A 178 17.07 9.62 11.13
C SER A 178 17.97 8.45 10.71
N VAL A 179 18.58 7.76 11.67
CA VAL A 179 19.35 6.53 11.40
C VAL A 179 18.47 5.42 10.86
N ALA A 180 17.31 5.16 11.49
CA ALA A 180 16.38 4.14 11.07
C ALA A 180 15.80 4.43 9.68
N PHE A 181 15.42 5.68 9.42
CA PHE A 181 14.91 6.14 8.13
C PHE A 181 15.95 6.00 7.02
N ALA A 182 17.18 6.51 7.25
CA ALA A 182 18.24 6.40 6.27
C ALA A 182 18.61 4.95 5.95
N ARG A 183 18.62 4.07 6.96
CA ARG A 183 18.85 2.62 6.78
C ARG A 183 17.75 1.95 5.96
N HIS A 184 16.50 2.34 6.15
CA HIS A 184 15.35 1.70 5.50
C HIS A 184 15.06 2.27 4.12
N ILE A 185 15.23 3.59 3.93
CA ILE A 185 14.89 4.31 2.69
C ILE A 185 16.11 4.56 1.79
N GLY A 186 17.32 4.51 2.36
CA GLY A 186 18.57 4.76 1.63
C GLY A 186 19.05 6.21 1.64
N VAL A 187 18.22 7.16 2.12
CA VAL A 187 18.57 8.60 2.20
C VAL A 187 18.12 9.19 3.54
N ALA A 188 18.83 10.23 4.01
CA ALA A 188 18.47 10.92 5.25
C ALA A 188 17.12 11.66 5.12
N PRO A 189 16.31 11.77 6.22
CA PRO A 189 14.98 12.41 6.18
C PRO A 189 15.00 13.83 5.65
N GLY A 190 15.97 14.66 6.05
CA GLY A 190 16.08 16.03 5.59
C GLY A 190 16.40 16.16 4.09
N ARG A 191 17.14 15.20 3.52
CA ARG A 191 17.36 15.13 2.07
C ARG A 191 16.08 14.68 1.36
N TYR A 192 15.44 13.64 1.86
CA TYR A 192 14.17 13.13 1.32
C TYR A 192 13.09 14.23 1.26
N MET A 193 13.01 15.06 2.29
CA MET A 193 12.08 16.19 2.35
C MET A 193 12.38 17.23 1.26
N ARG A 194 13.65 17.61 1.06
CA ARG A 194 14.06 18.59 0.02
C ARG A 194 13.81 18.08 -1.40
N ASP A 195 14.14 16.81 -1.66
CA ASP A 195 13.97 16.20 -2.97
C ASP A 195 12.46 16.11 -3.34
N GLY A 196 11.59 15.81 -2.37
CA GLY A 196 10.13 15.81 -2.56
C GLY A 196 9.53 17.19 -2.87
N TYR A 197 10.09 18.27 -2.37
CA TYR A 197 9.71 19.64 -2.75
C TYR A 197 10.11 20.00 -4.19
N SER A 198 11.25 19.49 -4.66
CA SER A 198 11.75 19.76 -6.02
C SER A 198 10.86 19.13 -7.08
N GLU A 199 10.34 17.91 -6.84
CA GLU A 199 9.43 17.22 -7.78
C GLU A 199 8.03 17.86 -7.80
N ALA A 200 7.51 18.32 -6.67
CA ALA A 200 6.21 18.98 -6.58
C ALA A 200 6.22 20.39 -7.23
N GLY A 201 7.35 21.09 -7.20
CA GLY A 201 7.50 22.41 -7.84
C GLY A 201 7.70 22.35 -9.36
N ALA A 202 8.10 21.20 -9.90
CA ALA A 202 8.28 21.00 -11.34
C ALA A 202 7.01 20.53 -12.07
N ALA A 203 5.94 20.19 -11.33
CA ALA A 203 4.67 19.68 -11.86
C ALA A 203 3.55 20.73 -11.88
N ASN A 204 3.84 22.03 -11.62
CA ASN A 204 2.86 23.11 -11.56
C ASN A 204 3.11 24.16 -12.71
#